data_e1b99f76c71e9a56d89cc05b0e1701b9
#
_entry.id   e1b99f76c71e9a56d89cc05b0e1701b9
#
_cell.length_a   1.000
_cell.length_b   1.000
_cell.length_c   1.000
_cell.angle_alpha   90.00
_cell.angle_beta   90.00
_cell.angle_gamma   90.00
#
_symmetry.space_group_name_H-M   'P 1'
#
loop_
_entity.id
_entity.type
_entity.pdbx_description
1 polymer ?
#
loop_
_entity_poly.entity_id
_entity_poly.type
_entity_poly.pdbx_seq_one_letter_code
_entity_poly.pdbx_strand_id
1 'polypeptide(L)'
;MKKQTFIFIFCLFTIITKSQTASVEESTSGIQTGFLGIWLHNERRLSNQFVLRGELGFDSSISGGTFYSRSIFLMTPVLTAEPRWYYNLNKRKAKSKSIEGNSGNFLSLKTSYHPDWFVISNEENIQVVSDISFIHTWGIKRNIGTHFTYETGIGFGYRYYFAKQSGFIANEGEIAINLHLRVGYRF
;
A
#
# COMPACT_ATOMS: atom_id res chain seq x y z
N MET A 1 -59.66 1.40 12.34
CA MET A 1 -58.58 1.45 11.33
C MET A 1 -57.26 2.06 11.79
N LYS A 2 -57.22 2.90 12.83
CA LYS A 2 -55.92 3.53 13.28
C LYS A 2 -54.96 2.64 14.10
N LYS A 3 -55.41 1.55 14.70
CA LYS A 3 -54.58 0.63 15.50
C LYS A 3 -53.77 -0.37 14.68
N GLN A 4 -54.25 -0.76 13.52
CA GLN A 4 -53.53 -1.71 12.63
C GLN A 4 -52.35 -1.07 11.88
N THR A 5 -52.43 0.21 11.58
CA THR A 5 -51.34 0.95 10.93
C THR A 5 -50.14 1.13 11.86
N PHE A 6 -50.34 1.23 13.16
CA PHE A 6 -49.26 1.37 14.14
C PHE A 6 -48.44 0.09 14.33
N ILE A 7 -49.09 -1.06 14.22
CA ILE A 7 -48.42 -2.39 14.31
C ILE A 7 -47.52 -2.62 13.08
N PHE A 8 -47.94 -2.18 11.91
CA PHE A 8 -47.15 -2.32 10.68
C PHE A 8 -45.88 -1.44 10.68
N ILE A 9 -45.96 -0.26 11.27
CA ILE A 9 -44.78 0.64 11.42
C ILE A 9 -43.82 0.09 12.47
N PHE A 10 -44.30 -0.55 13.52
CA PHE A 10 -43.43 -1.15 14.55
C PHE A 10 -42.70 -2.40 14.05
N CYS A 11 -43.29 -3.19 13.15
CA CYS A 11 -42.64 -4.33 12.54
C CYS A 11 -41.53 -3.95 11.55
N LEU A 12 -41.56 -2.75 10.96
CA LEU A 12 -40.51 -2.26 10.07
C LEU A 12 -39.24 -1.82 10.81
N PHE A 13 -39.32 -1.55 12.11
CA PHE A 13 -38.17 -1.14 12.92
C PHE A 13 -37.36 -2.31 13.51
N THR A 14 -37.83 -3.55 13.44
CA THR A 14 -37.18 -4.69 14.09
C THR A 14 -36.22 -5.47 13.17
N ILE A 15 -36.06 -5.08 11.90
CA ILE A 15 -35.04 -5.67 11.00
C ILE A 15 -33.77 -4.83 11.02
N ILE A 16 -33.28 -4.43 12.18
CA ILE A 16 -31.87 -4.12 12.34
C ILE A 16 -31.16 -5.47 12.58
N THR A 17 -31.05 -6.27 11.54
CA THR A 17 -30.08 -7.35 11.54
C THR A 17 -28.73 -6.68 11.76
N LYS A 18 -28.13 -6.92 12.93
CA LYS A 18 -26.72 -6.62 13.16
C LYS A 18 -25.94 -7.50 12.19
N SER A 19 -25.81 -7.06 10.93
CA SER A 19 -24.84 -7.64 10.01
C SER A 19 -23.49 -7.52 10.72
N GLN A 20 -22.87 -8.64 11.02
CA GLN A 20 -21.53 -8.64 11.59
C GLN A 20 -20.61 -7.90 10.61
N THR A 21 -20.35 -6.65 10.89
CA THR A 21 -19.51 -5.81 10.06
C THR A 21 -18.12 -6.43 9.99
N ALA A 22 -17.65 -6.75 8.80
CA ALA A 22 -16.29 -7.23 8.63
C ALA A 22 -15.33 -6.09 9.00
N SER A 23 -14.29 -6.43 9.73
CA SER A 23 -13.26 -5.47 10.14
C SER A 23 -11.90 -5.96 9.72
N VAL A 24 -11.02 -5.02 9.41
CA VAL A 24 -9.56 -5.26 9.32
C VAL A 24 -9.04 -5.71 10.68
N GLU A 25 -7.91 -6.41 10.69
CA GLU A 25 -7.20 -6.78 11.91
C GLU A 25 -6.68 -5.53 12.64
N GLU A 26 -6.52 -5.63 13.96
CA GLU A 26 -6.06 -4.52 14.79
C GLU A 26 -4.66 -4.08 14.41
N SER A 27 -3.78 -5.05 14.20
CA SER A 27 -2.42 -4.85 13.72
C SER A 27 -1.96 -6.06 12.93
N THR A 28 -1.28 -5.83 11.80
CA THR A 28 -0.59 -6.89 11.05
C THR A 28 0.80 -6.41 10.68
N SER A 29 1.81 -7.23 10.99
CA SER A 29 3.20 -6.95 10.62
C SER A 29 3.74 -8.02 9.71
N GLY A 30 4.73 -7.68 8.91
CA GLY A 30 5.37 -8.64 8.03
C GLY A 30 6.54 -8.04 7.26
N ILE A 31 7.16 -8.91 6.48
CA ILE A 31 8.18 -8.56 5.50
C ILE A 31 7.65 -8.87 4.11
N GLN A 32 7.87 -8.00 3.17
CA GLN A 32 7.50 -8.19 1.76
C GLN A 32 8.70 -7.96 0.87
N THR A 33 8.75 -8.70 -0.22
CA THR A 33 9.67 -8.47 -1.32
C THR A 33 8.90 -8.44 -2.64
N GLY A 34 9.47 -7.80 -3.63
CA GLY A 34 8.93 -7.71 -4.98
C GLY A 34 10.03 -7.41 -5.97
N PHE A 35 9.64 -7.19 -7.22
CA PHE A 35 10.61 -6.87 -8.29
C PHE A 35 11.40 -5.59 -7.99
N LEU A 36 10.83 -4.66 -7.23
CA LEU A 36 11.38 -3.33 -6.97
C LEU A 36 11.82 -3.11 -5.51
N GLY A 37 12.08 -4.16 -4.73
CA GLY A 37 12.64 -3.97 -3.41
C GLY A 37 12.22 -4.97 -2.33
N ILE A 38 12.51 -4.57 -1.08
CA ILE A 38 12.18 -5.32 0.13
C ILE A 38 11.74 -4.35 1.23
N TRP A 39 10.66 -4.69 1.95
CA TRP A 39 10.03 -3.81 2.93
C TRP A 39 9.57 -4.56 4.16
N LEU A 40 9.88 -4.04 5.34
CA LEU A 40 9.18 -4.33 6.58
C LEU A 40 7.94 -3.44 6.64
N HIS A 41 6.82 -3.98 7.07
CA HIS A 41 5.58 -3.20 7.15
C HIS A 41 4.78 -3.53 8.42
N ASN A 42 4.01 -2.56 8.85
CA ASN A 42 2.93 -2.73 9.81
C ASN A 42 1.69 -2.00 9.30
N GLU A 43 0.53 -2.68 9.34
CA GLU A 43 -0.78 -2.08 9.14
C GLU A 43 -1.49 -1.99 10.48
N ARG A 44 -1.93 -0.80 10.87
CA ARG A 44 -2.69 -0.56 12.10
C ARG A 44 -4.09 -0.05 11.78
N ARG A 45 -5.08 -0.67 12.42
CA ARG A 45 -6.49 -0.32 12.23
C ARG A 45 -6.78 1.10 12.69
N LEU A 46 -7.41 1.90 11.82
CA LEU A 46 -8.00 3.19 12.11
C LEU A 46 -9.52 3.09 12.29
N SER A 47 -10.15 2.22 11.49
CA SER A 47 -11.57 1.89 11.59
C SER A 47 -11.84 0.50 10.99
N ASN A 48 -13.09 0.06 10.93
CA ASN A 48 -13.44 -1.28 10.44
C ASN A 48 -12.91 -1.60 9.03
N GLN A 49 -12.72 -0.61 8.18
CA GLN A 49 -12.26 -0.79 6.80
C GLN A 49 -11.01 0.01 6.46
N PHE A 50 -10.51 0.83 7.40
CA PHE A 50 -9.35 1.67 7.18
C PHE A 50 -8.18 1.24 8.07
N VAL A 51 -6.99 1.20 7.47
CA VAL A 51 -5.72 1.03 8.17
C VAL A 51 -4.76 2.14 7.78
N LEU A 52 -3.82 2.43 8.65
CA LEU A 52 -2.59 3.13 8.30
C LEU A 52 -1.49 2.08 8.18
N ARG A 53 -0.86 2.02 7.01
CA ARG A 53 0.31 1.18 6.77
C ARG A 53 1.56 2.04 6.81
N GLY A 54 2.53 1.64 7.64
CA GLY A 54 3.89 2.13 7.63
C GLY A 54 4.82 1.11 7.00
N GLU A 55 5.78 1.56 6.19
CA GLU A 55 6.82 0.71 5.61
C GLU A 55 8.19 1.35 5.82
N LEU A 56 9.18 0.49 6.07
CA LEU A 56 10.59 0.80 6.05
C LEU A 56 11.29 -0.25 5.20
N GLY A 57 12.08 0.16 4.24
CA GLY A 57 12.73 -0.80 3.35
C GLY A 57 13.66 -0.16 2.35
N PHE A 58 13.87 -0.89 1.27
CA PHE A 58 14.67 -0.48 0.14
C PHE A 58 13.86 -0.62 -1.15
N ASP A 59 13.76 0.46 -1.90
CA ASP A 59 13.29 0.42 -3.28
C ASP A 59 14.50 0.18 -4.19
N SER A 60 14.34 -0.71 -5.18
CA SER A 60 15.36 -0.99 -6.16
C SER A 60 14.99 -0.44 -7.53
N SER A 61 15.98 0.00 -8.27
CA SER A 61 15.86 0.38 -9.67
C SER A 61 16.97 -0.22 -10.51
N ILE A 62 16.66 -0.50 -11.76
CA ILE A 62 17.62 -0.99 -12.74
C ILE A 62 17.59 -0.02 -13.91
N SER A 63 18.72 0.63 -14.15
CA SER A 63 18.95 1.45 -15.33
C SER A 63 19.91 0.73 -16.26
N GLY A 64 19.55 0.62 -17.53
CA GLY A 64 20.39 -0.01 -18.52
C GLY A 64 19.71 0.07 -19.89
N GLY A 65 20.44 -0.20 -20.95
CA GLY A 65 19.91 -0.20 -22.31
C GLY A 65 21.04 -0.18 -23.33
N THR A 66 20.71 -0.13 -24.62
CA THR A 66 21.64 -0.20 -25.74
C THR A 66 22.75 0.87 -25.69
N PHE A 67 22.53 1.96 -24.95
CA PHE A 67 23.47 3.07 -24.80
C PHE A 67 24.34 3.02 -23.53
N TYR A 68 24.11 2.03 -22.66
CA TYR A 68 24.90 1.85 -21.43
C TYR A 68 25.75 0.60 -21.55
N SER A 69 27.04 0.73 -21.22
CA SER A 69 28.01 -0.40 -21.26
C SER A 69 27.67 -1.49 -20.23
N ARG A 70 26.92 -1.14 -19.17
CA ARG A 70 26.50 -2.05 -18.09
C ARG A 70 25.13 -1.64 -17.57
N SER A 71 24.40 -2.61 -17.02
CA SER A 71 23.19 -2.32 -16.24
C SER A 71 23.59 -1.82 -14.85
N ILE A 72 23.05 -0.70 -14.46
CA ILE A 72 23.24 -0.10 -13.13
C ILE A 72 22.10 -0.59 -12.24
N PHE A 73 22.46 -1.22 -11.14
CA PHE A 73 21.52 -1.61 -10.08
C PHE A 73 21.65 -0.66 -8.89
N LEU A 74 20.52 -0.17 -8.43
CA LEU A 74 20.45 0.76 -7.30
C LEU A 74 19.45 0.26 -6.27
N MET A 75 19.79 0.37 -4.99
CA MET A 75 18.83 0.26 -3.89
C MET A 75 18.93 1.50 -3.00
N THR A 76 17.81 2.14 -2.79
CA THR A 76 17.71 3.34 -1.94
C THR A 76 16.78 3.08 -0.76
N PRO A 77 17.10 3.58 0.43
CA PRO A 77 16.20 3.48 1.56
C PRO A 77 14.87 4.19 1.26
N VAL A 78 13.78 3.64 1.77
CA VAL A 78 12.44 4.22 1.60
C VAL A 78 11.65 4.16 2.90
N LEU A 79 10.98 5.25 3.19
CA LEU A 79 9.97 5.38 4.25
C LEU A 79 8.62 5.61 3.60
N THR A 80 7.62 4.80 3.96
CA THR A 80 6.28 4.92 3.38
C THR A 80 5.22 5.02 4.47
N ALA A 81 4.29 5.94 4.27
CA ALA A 81 3.02 6.01 4.99
C ALA A 81 1.87 5.88 3.99
N GLU A 82 0.95 4.95 4.25
CA GLU A 82 -0.08 4.61 3.27
C GLU A 82 -1.40 4.32 3.97
N PRO A 83 -2.32 5.30 4.10
CA PRO A 83 -3.70 5.03 4.47
C PRO A 83 -4.36 4.16 3.39
N ARG A 84 -4.95 3.03 3.80
CA ARG A 84 -5.63 2.06 2.93
C ARG A 84 -7.09 1.90 3.33
N TRP A 85 -7.97 1.90 2.36
CA TRP A 85 -9.38 1.56 2.49
C TRP A 85 -9.68 0.22 1.86
N TYR A 86 -9.96 -0.79 2.70
CA TYR A 86 -10.37 -2.13 2.28
C TYR A 86 -11.88 -2.18 2.02
N TYR A 87 -12.33 -1.72 0.87
CA TYR A 87 -13.73 -1.46 0.56
C TYR A 87 -14.61 -2.70 0.37
N ASN A 88 -14.04 -3.90 0.19
CA ASN A 88 -14.81 -5.09 -0.15
C ASN A 88 -14.85 -6.17 0.94
N LEU A 89 -14.44 -5.89 2.18
CA LEU A 89 -14.38 -6.88 3.27
C LEU A 89 -15.76 -7.48 3.57
N ASN A 90 -16.80 -6.65 3.69
CA ASN A 90 -18.17 -7.12 3.93
C ASN A 90 -18.65 -8.07 2.81
N LYS A 91 -18.41 -7.71 1.54
CA LYS A 91 -18.74 -8.56 0.39
C LYS A 91 -17.97 -9.87 0.38
N ARG A 92 -16.72 -9.87 0.84
CA ARG A 92 -15.91 -11.09 0.96
C ARG A 92 -16.47 -11.99 2.05
N LYS A 93 -16.73 -11.46 3.24
CA LYS A 93 -17.30 -12.18 4.39
C LYS A 93 -18.66 -12.79 4.03
N ALA A 94 -19.54 -12.04 3.39
CA ALA A 94 -20.84 -12.52 2.93
C ALA A 94 -20.75 -13.68 1.90
N LYS A 95 -19.61 -13.81 1.21
CA LYS A 95 -19.31 -14.91 0.27
C LYS A 95 -18.40 -15.98 0.89
N SER A 96 -18.29 -16.05 2.21
CA SER A 96 -17.42 -16.99 2.94
C SER A 96 -15.96 -16.97 2.48
N LYS A 97 -15.48 -15.83 1.94
CA LYS A 97 -14.08 -15.64 1.55
C LYS A 97 -13.29 -15.08 2.74
N SER A 98 -12.08 -15.60 2.97
CA SER A 98 -11.20 -15.12 4.03
C SER A 98 -10.93 -13.62 3.91
N ILE A 99 -10.97 -12.94 5.06
CA ILE A 99 -10.56 -11.56 5.27
C ILE A 99 -9.33 -11.46 6.19
N GLU A 100 -8.80 -12.61 6.60
CA GLU A 100 -7.64 -12.74 7.45
C GLU A 100 -6.43 -12.01 6.87
N GLY A 101 -5.60 -11.41 7.74
CA GLY A 101 -4.46 -10.60 7.34
C GLY A 101 -4.83 -9.41 6.45
N ASN A 102 -6.06 -8.89 6.60
CA ASN A 102 -6.62 -7.84 5.76
C ASN A 102 -6.76 -8.27 4.28
N SER A 103 -7.07 -9.55 4.03
CA SER A 103 -7.32 -10.03 2.66
C SER A 103 -8.52 -9.32 2.04
N GLY A 104 -8.25 -8.36 1.17
CA GLY A 104 -9.26 -7.51 0.53
C GLY A 104 -8.73 -6.82 -0.72
N ASN A 105 -9.60 -6.07 -1.38
CA ASN A 105 -9.20 -5.08 -2.36
C ASN A 105 -9.16 -3.73 -1.64
N PHE A 106 -8.20 -2.90 -1.99
CA PHE A 106 -8.02 -1.62 -1.34
C PHE A 106 -7.82 -0.48 -2.33
N LEU A 107 -8.14 0.71 -1.87
CA LEU A 107 -7.71 1.98 -2.42
C LEU A 107 -6.80 2.65 -1.39
N SER A 108 -5.75 3.29 -1.84
CA SER A 108 -4.80 3.96 -0.95
C SER A 108 -4.18 5.21 -1.56
N LEU A 109 -3.59 6.03 -0.68
CA LEU A 109 -2.65 7.08 -1.04
C LEU A 109 -1.28 6.69 -0.47
N LYS A 110 -0.42 6.14 -1.32
CA LYS A 110 0.94 5.78 -0.94
C LYS A 110 1.82 7.02 -0.98
N THR A 111 2.31 7.45 0.19
CA THR A 111 3.28 8.53 0.32
C THR A 111 4.62 7.93 0.68
N SER A 112 5.60 8.02 -0.23
CA SER A 112 6.94 7.47 -0.03
C SER A 112 7.98 8.57 -0.08
N TYR A 113 8.94 8.53 0.85
CA TYR A 113 10.09 9.40 0.91
C TYR A 113 11.36 8.59 0.75
N HIS A 114 12.20 8.96 -0.20
CA HIS A 114 13.54 8.39 -0.38
C HIS A 114 14.56 9.41 0.11
N PRO A 115 15.20 9.19 1.27
CA PRO A 115 16.28 10.03 1.73
C PRO A 115 17.56 9.77 0.91
N ASP A 116 18.42 10.77 0.85
CA ASP A 116 19.76 10.72 0.24
C ASP A 116 20.85 10.21 1.21
N TRP A 117 20.48 9.39 2.20
CA TRP A 117 21.40 8.95 3.25
C TRP A 117 22.54 8.09 2.71
N PHE A 118 22.21 7.14 1.87
CA PHE A 118 23.14 6.24 1.18
C PHE A 118 22.43 5.50 0.04
N VAL A 119 23.22 4.93 -0.83
CA VAL A 119 22.76 4.05 -1.92
C VAL A 119 23.62 2.79 -1.94
N ILE A 120 22.97 1.65 -2.20
CA ILE A 120 23.64 0.40 -2.52
C ILE A 120 23.62 0.28 -4.05
N SER A 121 24.80 0.22 -4.67
CA SER A 121 24.95 0.19 -6.12
C SER A 121 26.10 -0.72 -6.54
N ASN A 122 26.04 -1.20 -7.77
CA ASN A 122 27.16 -1.88 -8.45
C ASN A 122 28.09 -0.91 -9.18
N GLU A 123 27.81 0.41 -9.15
CA GLU A 123 28.64 1.48 -9.69
C GLU A 123 29.09 2.43 -8.58
N GLU A 124 30.30 2.97 -8.71
CA GLU A 124 30.86 3.91 -7.75
C GLU A 124 30.40 5.35 -8.03
N ASN A 125 30.44 6.21 -7.02
CA ASN A 125 30.18 7.66 -7.13
C ASN A 125 28.76 8.02 -7.60
N ILE A 126 27.76 7.17 -7.32
CA ILE A 126 26.35 7.51 -7.59
C ILE A 126 25.83 8.42 -6.48
N GLN A 127 25.32 9.57 -6.88
CA GLN A 127 24.59 10.46 -6.00
C GLN A 127 23.09 10.26 -6.20
N VAL A 128 22.37 10.04 -5.10
CA VAL A 128 20.91 9.96 -5.07
C VAL A 128 20.36 11.31 -4.60
N VAL A 129 19.37 11.80 -5.30
CA VAL A 129 18.60 12.99 -4.90
C VAL A 129 17.41 12.53 -4.08
N SER A 130 17.21 13.13 -2.90
CA SER A 130 16.04 12.84 -2.09
C SER A 130 14.75 13.24 -2.81
N ASP A 131 13.71 12.40 -2.67
CA ASP A 131 12.42 12.64 -3.29
C ASP A 131 11.25 12.27 -2.37
N ILE A 132 10.09 12.83 -2.67
CA ILE A 132 8.81 12.45 -2.09
C ILE A 132 7.82 12.16 -3.20
N SER A 133 7.04 11.10 -3.04
CA SER A 133 6.00 10.73 -4.00
C SER A 133 4.63 10.55 -3.33
N PHE A 134 3.58 10.89 -4.07
CA PHE A 134 2.18 10.72 -3.69
C PHE A 134 1.47 9.94 -4.79
N ILE A 135 1.14 8.68 -4.52
CA ILE A 135 0.63 7.75 -5.52
C ILE A 135 -0.71 7.18 -5.08
N HIS A 136 -1.77 7.47 -5.83
CA HIS A 136 -3.06 6.82 -5.67
C HIS A 136 -2.97 5.41 -6.20
N THR A 137 -3.26 4.42 -5.36
CA THR A 137 -3.11 3.01 -5.70
C THR A 137 -4.43 2.26 -5.50
N TRP A 138 -4.80 1.47 -6.50
CA TRP A 138 -5.78 0.40 -6.35
C TRP A 138 -5.04 -0.92 -6.30
N GLY A 139 -5.41 -1.77 -5.32
CA GLY A 139 -4.70 -3.02 -5.12
C GLY A 139 -5.55 -4.14 -4.56
N ILE A 140 -4.96 -5.32 -4.59
CA ILE A 140 -5.50 -6.58 -4.10
C ILE A 140 -4.48 -7.19 -3.15
N LYS A 141 -4.89 -7.51 -1.92
CA LYS A 141 -4.10 -8.27 -0.94
C LYS A 141 -4.78 -9.59 -0.65
N ARG A 142 -4.03 -10.69 -0.62
CA ARG A 142 -4.52 -12.03 -0.29
C ARG A 142 -3.50 -12.79 0.54
N ASN A 143 -4.02 -13.65 1.39
CA ASN A 143 -3.21 -14.63 2.12
C ASN A 143 -3.15 -15.95 1.35
N ILE A 144 -2.03 -16.62 1.47
CA ILE A 144 -1.78 -18.00 1.05
C ILE A 144 -1.40 -18.77 2.31
N GLY A 145 -2.30 -19.63 2.80
CA GLY A 145 -2.13 -20.25 4.11
C GLY A 145 -2.19 -19.20 5.23
N THR A 146 -1.45 -19.46 6.33
CA THR A 146 -1.49 -18.64 7.55
C THR A 146 -0.54 -17.44 7.52
N HIS A 147 0.59 -17.56 6.86
CA HIS A 147 1.69 -16.59 6.95
C HIS A 147 2.03 -15.89 5.63
N PHE A 148 1.86 -16.57 4.50
CA PHE A 148 2.22 -15.97 3.23
C PHE A 148 1.14 -15.04 2.71
N THR A 149 1.59 -13.96 2.10
CA THR A 149 0.71 -12.96 1.48
C THR A 149 1.22 -12.61 0.09
N TYR A 150 0.30 -12.23 -0.78
CA TYR A 150 0.66 -11.52 -2.00
C TYR A 150 -0.18 -10.27 -2.16
N GLU A 151 0.43 -9.27 -2.77
CA GLU A 151 -0.23 -8.02 -3.14
C GLU A 151 0.04 -7.72 -4.61
N THR A 152 -1.00 -7.29 -5.32
CA THR A 152 -0.89 -6.77 -6.68
C THR A 152 -1.73 -5.52 -6.82
N GLY A 153 -1.27 -4.58 -7.62
CA GLY A 153 -1.98 -3.32 -7.83
C GLY A 153 -1.31 -2.44 -8.85
N ILE A 154 -2.00 -1.35 -9.17
CA ILE A 154 -1.51 -0.30 -10.02
C ILE A 154 -1.82 1.05 -9.38
N GLY A 155 -0.89 1.98 -9.53
CA GLY A 155 -1.05 3.34 -9.04
C GLY A 155 -0.45 4.36 -9.99
N PHE A 156 -0.93 5.58 -9.86
CA PHE A 156 -0.35 6.74 -10.53
C PHE A 156 -0.37 7.94 -9.59
N GLY A 157 0.54 8.86 -9.82
CA GLY A 157 0.69 10.03 -8.96
C GLY A 157 1.80 10.93 -9.41
N TYR A 158 2.42 11.57 -8.45
CA TYR A 158 3.45 12.56 -8.69
C TYR A 158 4.63 12.33 -7.75
N ARG A 159 5.84 12.49 -8.27
CA ARG A 159 7.09 12.46 -7.52
C ARG A 159 7.77 13.81 -7.65
N TYR A 160 8.29 14.29 -6.53
CA TYR A 160 8.99 15.56 -6.44
C TYR A 160 10.40 15.35 -5.88
N TYR A 161 11.39 15.78 -6.64
CA TYR A 161 12.81 15.69 -6.31
C TYR A 161 13.30 16.98 -5.66
N PHE A 162 13.97 16.86 -4.53
CA PHE A 162 14.60 18.00 -3.84
C PHE A 162 15.98 18.31 -4.41
N ALA A 163 16.09 18.42 -5.73
CA ALA A 163 17.35 18.49 -6.47
C ALA A 163 18.21 19.70 -6.10
N LYS A 164 17.61 20.82 -5.69
CA LYS A 164 18.36 21.99 -5.19
C LYS A 164 19.23 21.67 -3.99
N GLN A 165 18.80 20.78 -3.09
CA GLN A 165 19.56 20.38 -1.91
C GLN A 165 20.81 19.57 -2.30
N SER A 166 20.81 18.95 -3.46
CA SER A 166 21.91 18.19 -4.02
C SER A 166 22.77 18.99 -5.01
N GLY A 167 22.62 20.34 -5.05
CA GLY A 167 23.44 21.24 -5.86
C GLY A 167 22.91 21.54 -7.27
N PHE A 168 21.71 21.09 -7.63
CA PHE A 168 21.08 21.42 -8.90
C PHE A 168 20.44 22.82 -8.90
N ILE A 169 20.21 23.39 -10.09
CA ILE A 169 19.65 24.74 -10.23
C ILE A 169 18.18 24.81 -9.79
N ALA A 170 17.39 23.74 -10.04
CA ALA A 170 15.95 23.69 -9.74
C ALA A 170 15.56 22.34 -9.15
N ASN A 171 14.47 22.35 -8.36
CA ASN A 171 13.77 21.11 -8.02
C ASN A 171 12.94 20.67 -9.23
N GLU A 172 12.73 19.36 -9.35
CA GLU A 172 12.03 18.76 -10.47
C GLU A 172 10.88 17.89 -9.97
N GLY A 173 9.96 17.60 -10.86
CA GLY A 173 8.86 16.71 -10.57
C GLY A 173 8.37 15.99 -11.81
N GLU A 174 7.89 14.78 -11.61
CA GLU A 174 7.45 13.91 -12.69
C GLU A 174 6.18 13.14 -12.33
N ILE A 175 5.49 12.65 -13.35
CA ILE A 175 4.39 11.68 -13.18
C ILE A 175 5.02 10.34 -12.77
N ALA A 176 4.52 9.77 -11.67
CA ALA A 176 4.96 8.48 -11.16
C ALA A 176 3.90 7.40 -11.39
N ILE A 177 4.34 6.27 -11.93
CA ILE A 177 3.53 5.06 -12.08
C ILE A 177 4.08 4.00 -11.14
N ASN A 178 3.22 3.33 -10.39
CA ASN A 178 3.58 2.26 -9.48
C ASN A 178 2.92 0.95 -9.92
N LEU A 179 3.72 -0.04 -10.26
CA LEU A 179 3.30 -1.43 -10.42
C LEU A 179 3.61 -2.17 -9.12
N HIS A 180 2.56 -2.49 -8.38
CA HIS A 180 2.66 -3.11 -7.07
C HIS A 180 2.53 -4.63 -7.21
N LEU A 181 3.66 -5.32 -7.20
CA LEU A 181 3.74 -6.79 -7.22
C LEU A 181 4.65 -7.23 -6.08
N ARG A 182 4.06 -7.82 -5.03
CA ARG A 182 4.77 -8.18 -3.81
C ARG A 182 4.31 -9.55 -3.30
N VAL A 183 5.24 -10.28 -2.75
CA VAL A 183 5.01 -11.47 -1.93
C VAL A 183 5.61 -11.23 -0.55
N GLY A 184 5.03 -11.83 0.48
CA GLY A 184 5.52 -11.56 1.83
C GLY A 184 5.18 -12.63 2.83
N TYR A 185 5.79 -12.49 4.00
CA TYR A 185 5.56 -13.30 5.18
C TYR A 185 4.99 -12.41 6.29
N ARG A 186 3.86 -12.82 6.86
CA ARG A 186 3.16 -12.18 7.97
C ARG A 186 3.56 -12.87 9.28
N PHE A 187 3.89 -12.09 10.28
CA PHE A 187 4.21 -12.56 11.63
C PHE A 187 2.96 -12.81 12.47
#